data_8a22123299edf82cc272fe6f8a27881d
#
_entry.id   8a22123299edf82cc272fe6f8a27881d
#
_cell.length_a   1.000
_cell.length_b   1.000
_cell.length_c   1.000
_cell.angle_alpha   90.00
_cell.angle_beta   90.00
_cell.angle_gamma   90.00
#
_symmetry.space_group_name_H-M   'P 1'
#
loop_
_entity.id
_entity.type
_entity.pdbx_description
1 polymer ?
#
loop_
_entity_poly.entity_id
_entity_poly.type
_entity_poly.pdbx_seq_one_letter_code
_entity_poly.pdbx_strand_id
1 'polypeptide(L)'
;MTQLPDKFKLQVAQLLGQEEADGLCRALLEEPTVSVRVNRAKAGCPPQDVENERVPWCETGYYLSSRPSFTLDPLFHAGTYYVQEASSMFIEQAFKTMDFQPQRMLDLCAAPGGKSTLWRSLLPDGALLVANEPMRQRAMILLENLTKWGHPDVVVTNAYPEDFAPLRGFFDVVATDVPCSGEGMFRKEEKAVEDWSLEAVNHCAARQWQIVCDIWPTLREGGYLVYSTCTFNREENEDQMDRICQELGAEVVPVSVDASWGVCGDTTGRQLPVSHFFPNHARGEGLFLALLRKTSGDDAPAKSKKQKKRRPTPPVAGGKNVAQWLANDGDFKLFRPDETHICAVRNGLFEDVERVCNTVRSLSAGIILAEEKGRKYAPTTELALSTQRNEAAFPKAELTLEEAVAYLRKETLTLGAEVPRGYVLACYQGHPMGFLNNLGSRANNLYTTEWRIRTKTL
;
A
#
# COMPACT_ATOMS: atom_id res chain seq x y z
N MET A 1 29.91 4.24 -12.96
CA MET A 1 29.31 5.11 -11.94
C MET A 1 28.40 6.08 -12.67
N THR A 2 27.14 6.04 -12.38
CA THR A 2 26.14 6.94 -12.99
C THR A 2 26.44 8.36 -12.55
N GLN A 3 26.64 9.26 -13.50
CA GLN A 3 26.94 10.68 -13.20
C GLN A 3 25.62 11.43 -13.06
N LEU A 4 25.42 12.14 -11.92
CA LEU A 4 24.26 13.00 -11.72
C LEU A 4 24.22 14.14 -12.75
N PRO A 5 23.04 14.53 -13.28
CA PRO A 5 22.91 15.57 -14.28
C PRO A 5 23.43 16.94 -13.78
N ASP A 6 24.17 17.66 -14.59
CA ASP A 6 24.73 18.97 -14.17
C ASP A 6 23.62 20.00 -13.86
N LYS A 7 22.51 19.95 -14.60
CA LYS A 7 21.34 20.81 -14.32
C LYS A 7 20.71 20.50 -12.96
N PHE A 8 20.68 19.22 -12.55
CA PHE A 8 20.22 18.82 -11.21
C PHE A 8 21.12 19.41 -10.13
N LYS A 9 22.45 19.25 -10.26
CA LYS A 9 23.43 19.81 -9.28
C LYS A 9 23.26 21.33 -9.14
N LEU A 10 23.05 22.03 -10.26
CA LEU A 10 22.81 23.47 -10.27
C LEU A 10 21.51 23.85 -9.57
N GLN A 11 20.41 23.14 -9.84
CA GLN A 11 19.11 23.37 -9.21
C GLN A 11 19.19 23.17 -7.71
N VAL A 12 19.79 22.08 -7.26
CA VAL A 12 19.95 21.77 -5.83
C VAL A 12 20.85 22.80 -5.14
N ALA A 13 21.95 23.24 -5.81
CA ALA A 13 22.82 24.28 -5.26
C ALA A 13 22.12 25.65 -5.15
N GLN A 14 21.22 25.97 -6.06
CA GLN A 14 20.39 27.18 -5.96
C GLN A 14 19.37 27.10 -4.83
N LEU A 15 18.85 25.92 -4.55
CA LEU A 15 17.84 25.69 -3.52
C LEU A 15 18.43 25.61 -2.10
N LEU A 16 19.49 24.82 -1.93
CA LEU A 16 20.05 24.46 -0.62
C LEU A 16 21.36 25.21 -0.30
N GLY A 17 21.99 25.83 -1.27
CA GLY A 17 23.37 26.32 -1.19
C GLY A 17 24.41 25.24 -1.56
N GLN A 18 25.63 25.67 -1.90
CA GLN A 18 26.63 24.79 -2.52
C GLN A 18 27.06 23.64 -1.60
N GLU A 19 27.30 23.91 -0.33
CA GLU A 19 27.79 22.91 0.66
C GLU A 19 26.79 21.77 0.86
N GLU A 20 25.51 22.10 1.04
CA GLU A 20 24.42 21.13 1.19
C GLU A 20 24.17 20.35 -0.10
N ALA A 21 24.22 21.02 -1.24
CA ALA A 21 24.08 20.37 -2.55
C ALA A 21 25.19 19.35 -2.79
N ASP A 22 26.43 19.69 -2.44
CA ASP A 22 27.57 18.77 -2.56
C ASP A 22 27.42 17.57 -1.61
N GLY A 23 26.88 17.80 -0.40
CA GLY A 23 26.53 16.75 0.56
C GLY A 23 25.50 15.80 0.02
N LEU A 24 24.39 16.33 -0.49
CA LEU A 24 23.31 15.53 -1.10
C LEU A 24 23.80 14.75 -2.33
N CYS A 25 24.56 15.41 -3.23
CA CYS A 25 25.11 14.75 -4.41
C CYS A 25 26.03 13.57 -4.05
N ARG A 26 26.85 13.69 -3.00
CA ARG A 26 27.66 12.57 -2.49
C ARG A 26 26.79 11.44 -1.96
N ALA A 27 25.80 11.75 -1.12
CA ALA A 27 24.91 10.77 -0.55
C ALA A 27 24.08 10.00 -1.60
N LEU A 28 23.70 10.66 -2.70
CA LEU A 28 23.00 10.01 -3.82
C LEU A 28 23.88 9.03 -4.65
N LEU A 29 25.19 8.99 -4.40
CA LEU A 29 26.11 8.04 -5.03
C LEU A 29 26.53 6.89 -4.11
N GLU A 30 26.05 6.89 -2.86
CA GLU A 30 26.28 5.81 -1.90
C GLU A 30 25.30 4.66 -2.09
N GLU A 31 25.60 3.51 -1.47
CA GLU A 31 24.69 2.37 -1.47
C GLU A 31 23.37 2.70 -0.74
N PRO A 32 22.21 2.29 -1.31
CA PRO A 32 20.92 2.56 -0.70
C PRO A 32 20.74 1.80 0.61
N THR A 33 20.10 2.43 1.59
CA THR A 33 19.71 1.75 2.83
C THR A 33 18.62 0.71 2.57
N VAL A 34 18.67 -0.39 3.33
CA VAL A 34 17.64 -1.43 3.29
C VAL A 34 16.84 -1.38 4.57
N SER A 35 15.51 -1.36 4.45
CA SER A 35 14.62 -1.37 5.59
C SER A 35 13.35 -2.18 5.32
N VAL A 36 12.74 -2.64 6.39
CA VAL A 36 11.50 -3.44 6.35
C VAL A 36 10.52 -2.91 7.37
N ARG A 37 9.25 -3.18 7.15
CA ARG A 37 8.18 -2.88 8.09
C ARG A 37 7.39 -4.14 8.44
N VAL A 38 7.31 -4.43 9.73
CA VAL A 38 6.69 -5.65 10.27
C VAL A 38 5.17 -5.54 10.30
N ASN A 39 4.48 -6.62 9.96
CA ASN A 39 3.03 -6.75 10.08
C ASN A 39 2.65 -7.32 11.46
N ARG A 40 2.29 -6.44 12.40
CA ARG A 40 1.88 -6.87 13.75
C ARG A 40 0.66 -7.78 13.77
N ALA A 41 -0.27 -7.61 12.83
CA ALA A 41 -1.48 -8.44 12.76
C ALA A 41 -1.19 -9.91 12.38
N LYS A 42 0.00 -10.18 11.86
CA LYS A 42 0.47 -11.55 11.56
C LYS A 42 1.60 -12.01 12.50
N ALA A 43 1.71 -11.41 13.69
CA ALA A 43 2.79 -11.67 14.65
C ALA A 43 4.18 -11.60 14.02
N GLY A 44 4.32 -10.72 13.00
CA GLY A 44 5.55 -10.58 12.25
C GLY A 44 6.71 -10.13 13.15
N CYS A 45 7.87 -10.73 12.89
CA CYS A 45 9.16 -10.26 13.38
C CYS A 45 9.96 -9.74 12.19
N PRO A 46 10.97 -8.89 12.41
CA PRO A 46 11.96 -8.62 11.37
C PRO A 46 12.57 -9.93 10.91
N PRO A 47 13.01 -10.05 9.62
CA PRO A 47 13.76 -11.20 9.16
C PRO A 47 14.91 -11.52 10.14
N GLN A 48 15.19 -12.81 10.38
CA GLN A 48 16.34 -13.22 11.20
C GLN A 48 17.61 -12.66 10.57
N ASP A 49 18.59 -12.27 11.37
CA ASP A 49 19.87 -11.64 11.00
C ASP A 49 19.85 -10.10 10.91
N VAL A 50 18.84 -9.46 11.48
CA VAL A 50 18.78 -8.01 11.58
C VAL A 50 19.31 -7.55 12.92
N GLU A 51 20.34 -6.72 12.94
CA GLU A 51 20.56 -5.82 14.05
C GLU A 51 19.30 -4.98 14.18
N ASN A 52 18.60 -5.09 15.32
CA ASN A 52 17.27 -4.53 15.55
C ASN A 52 17.26 -3.00 15.66
N GLU A 53 17.90 -2.31 14.72
CA GLU A 53 17.86 -0.85 14.67
C GLU A 53 16.52 -0.39 14.11
N ARG A 54 15.77 0.32 14.93
CA ARG A 54 14.44 0.82 14.54
C ARG A 54 14.55 2.04 13.63
N VAL A 55 13.61 2.16 12.70
CA VAL A 55 13.35 3.42 12.02
C VAL A 55 12.71 4.38 13.03
N PRO A 56 13.33 5.51 13.38
CA PRO A 56 12.91 6.31 14.54
C PRO A 56 11.50 6.87 14.46
N TRP A 57 11.01 7.11 13.25
CA TRP A 57 9.67 7.68 12.98
C TRP A 57 8.60 6.64 12.65
N CYS A 58 8.89 5.33 12.75
CA CYS A 58 7.94 4.27 12.49
C CYS A 58 8.07 3.13 13.50
N GLU A 59 6.99 2.87 14.25
CA GLU A 59 7.01 1.87 15.33
C GLU A 59 7.25 0.43 14.87
N THR A 60 6.96 0.14 13.60
CA THR A 60 7.11 -1.19 13.01
C THR A 60 8.22 -1.26 11.97
N GLY A 61 8.96 -0.16 11.78
CA GLY A 61 10.07 -0.03 10.84
C GLY A 61 11.41 -0.46 11.44
N TYR A 62 12.22 -1.17 10.63
CA TYR A 62 13.55 -1.64 11.01
C TYR A 62 14.52 -1.48 9.85
N TYR A 63 15.74 -1.01 10.14
CA TYR A 63 16.86 -1.05 9.20
C TYR A 63 17.47 -2.45 9.19
N LEU A 64 17.94 -2.88 8.03
CA LEU A 64 18.69 -4.12 7.85
C LEU A 64 20.16 -3.80 7.62
N SER A 65 21.05 -4.62 8.19
CA SER A 65 22.50 -4.50 7.99
C SER A 65 22.93 -4.89 6.57
N SER A 66 22.15 -5.74 5.89
CA SER A 66 22.40 -6.19 4.53
C SER A 66 21.07 -6.45 3.81
N ARG A 67 21.12 -6.60 2.48
CA ARG A 67 19.95 -6.92 1.67
C ARG A 67 19.83 -8.42 1.46
N PRO A 68 18.90 -9.12 2.15
CA PRO A 68 18.68 -10.54 1.92
C PRO A 68 17.92 -10.78 0.60
N SER A 69 17.83 -12.05 0.19
CA SER A 69 17.01 -12.47 -0.95
C SER A 69 15.53 -12.56 -0.53
N PHE A 70 14.83 -11.44 -0.46
CA PHE A 70 13.40 -11.38 -0.10
C PHE A 70 12.51 -12.29 -0.97
N THR A 71 12.87 -12.47 -2.24
CA THR A 71 12.11 -13.33 -3.17
C THR A 71 12.06 -14.79 -2.72
N LEU A 72 13.09 -15.25 -2.01
CA LEU A 72 13.20 -16.63 -1.53
C LEU A 72 12.75 -16.80 -0.07
N ASP A 73 12.33 -15.71 0.59
CA ASP A 73 11.83 -15.77 1.95
C ASP A 73 10.30 -16.04 1.98
N PRO A 74 9.86 -17.23 2.45
CA PRO A 74 8.43 -17.53 2.53
C PRO A 74 7.65 -16.59 3.46
N LEU A 75 8.27 -16.02 4.48
CA LEU A 75 7.63 -15.07 5.39
C LEU A 75 7.28 -13.75 4.70
N PHE A 76 8.11 -13.29 3.75
CA PHE A 76 7.75 -12.16 2.90
C PHE A 76 6.46 -12.44 2.09
N HIS A 77 6.34 -13.64 1.53
CA HIS A 77 5.16 -14.05 0.76
C HIS A 77 3.93 -14.32 1.65
N ALA A 78 4.14 -14.72 2.90
CA ALA A 78 3.07 -14.81 3.90
C ALA A 78 2.60 -13.43 4.40
N GLY A 79 3.32 -12.34 4.05
CA GLY A 79 2.98 -10.96 4.41
C GLY A 79 3.22 -10.63 5.88
N THR A 80 4.23 -11.26 6.52
CA THR A 80 4.63 -10.96 7.90
C THR A 80 5.43 -9.68 8.00
N TYR A 81 6.01 -9.22 6.90
CA TYR A 81 6.67 -7.93 6.75
C TYR A 81 6.59 -7.42 5.31
N TYR A 82 6.90 -6.14 5.12
CA TYR A 82 7.00 -5.47 3.82
C TYR A 82 8.37 -4.80 3.68
N VAL A 83 9.02 -4.92 2.53
CA VAL A 83 10.26 -4.21 2.22
C VAL A 83 9.89 -2.77 1.84
N GLN A 84 10.18 -1.83 2.71
CA GLN A 84 9.79 -0.43 2.53
C GLN A 84 10.96 0.49 2.82
N GLU A 85 11.13 1.51 2.00
CA GLU A 85 12.08 2.58 2.18
C GLU A 85 11.74 3.39 3.46
N ALA A 86 12.76 3.69 4.27
CA ALA A 86 12.57 4.20 5.63
C ALA A 86 11.90 5.58 5.67
N SER A 87 12.29 6.54 4.83
CA SER A 87 11.68 7.89 4.84
C SER A 87 10.20 7.83 4.49
N SER A 88 9.79 6.93 3.58
CA SER A 88 8.39 6.74 3.23
C SER A 88 7.51 6.22 4.38
N MET A 89 8.12 5.67 5.45
CA MET A 89 7.40 5.26 6.66
C MET A 89 7.00 6.47 7.54
N PHE A 90 7.52 7.68 7.26
CA PHE A 90 7.18 8.91 7.99
C PHE A 90 5.70 9.31 7.89
N ILE A 91 4.94 8.76 6.95
CA ILE A 91 3.49 8.91 6.90
C ILE A 91 2.80 8.49 8.21
N GLU A 92 3.43 7.66 9.04
CA GLU A 92 2.93 7.34 10.39
C GLU A 92 2.83 8.59 11.27
N GLN A 93 3.79 9.53 11.16
CA GLN A 93 3.76 10.77 11.94
C GLN A 93 2.67 11.73 11.44
N ALA A 94 2.44 11.79 10.12
CA ALA A 94 1.30 12.51 9.56
C ALA A 94 -0.03 11.95 10.08
N PHE A 95 -0.18 10.62 10.15
CA PHE A 95 -1.37 9.99 10.71
C PHE A 95 -1.58 10.34 12.19
N LYS A 96 -0.50 10.28 13.00
CA LYS A 96 -0.55 10.63 14.44
C LYS A 96 -0.89 12.10 14.70
N THR A 97 -0.66 12.97 13.72
CA THR A 97 -0.97 14.41 13.81
C THR A 97 -2.45 14.71 13.60
N MET A 98 -3.20 13.83 12.93
CA MET A 98 -4.62 14.03 12.64
C MET A 98 -5.44 14.07 13.94
N ASP A 99 -6.36 15.02 14.06
CA ASP A 99 -7.17 15.27 15.26
C ASP A 99 -8.43 14.39 15.36
N PHE A 100 -8.62 13.45 14.42
CA PHE A 100 -9.69 12.46 14.43
C PHE A 100 -9.21 11.11 13.88
N GLN A 101 -9.99 10.05 14.15
CA GLN A 101 -9.75 8.72 13.59
C GLN A 101 -10.48 8.57 12.24
N PRO A 102 -9.75 8.46 11.11
CA PRO A 102 -10.37 8.32 9.79
C PRO A 102 -11.18 7.03 9.67
N GLN A 103 -12.37 7.12 9.06
CA GLN A 103 -13.23 5.98 8.77
C GLN A 103 -13.18 5.59 7.28
N ARG A 104 -12.88 6.54 6.41
CA ARG A 104 -12.77 6.33 4.96
C ARG A 104 -11.55 7.06 4.42
N MET A 105 -10.60 6.28 3.97
CA MET A 105 -9.34 6.79 3.42
C MET A 105 -9.13 6.31 1.99
N LEU A 106 -8.66 7.22 1.15
CA LEU A 106 -8.17 6.93 -0.20
C LEU A 106 -6.65 7.07 -0.25
N ASP A 107 -5.96 6.03 -0.71
CA ASP A 107 -4.58 6.10 -1.19
C ASP A 107 -4.63 6.11 -2.73
N LEU A 108 -4.44 7.28 -3.33
CA LEU A 108 -4.78 7.53 -4.74
C LEU A 108 -3.74 6.99 -5.73
N CYS A 109 -2.46 7.07 -5.39
CA CYS A 109 -1.32 6.63 -6.19
C CYS A 109 -0.57 5.51 -5.46
N ALA A 110 -1.29 4.42 -5.17
CA ALA A 110 -0.95 3.47 -4.10
C ALA A 110 0.16 2.48 -4.45
N ALA A 111 0.37 2.16 -5.74
CA ALA A 111 1.32 1.10 -6.12
C ALA A 111 2.79 1.49 -5.84
N PRO A 112 3.58 0.53 -5.34
CA PRO A 112 3.31 -0.91 -5.24
C PRO A 112 2.60 -1.37 -3.95
N GLY A 113 2.26 -0.49 -2.99
CA GLY A 113 1.51 -0.83 -1.79
C GLY A 113 2.23 -0.62 -0.46
N GLY A 114 3.45 -0.10 -0.46
CA GLY A 114 4.22 0.15 0.76
C GLY A 114 3.52 1.13 1.71
N LYS A 115 3.09 2.29 1.20
CA LYS A 115 2.33 3.27 1.97
C LYS A 115 0.93 2.74 2.30
N SER A 116 0.24 2.09 1.34
CA SER A 116 -1.10 1.53 1.55
C SER A 116 -1.15 0.49 2.68
N THR A 117 -0.17 -0.40 2.75
CA THR A 117 -0.07 -1.41 3.82
C THR A 117 0.23 -0.76 5.18
N LEU A 118 0.97 0.36 5.22
CA LEU A 118 1.17 1.14 6.44
C LEU A 118 -0.12 1.86 6.84
N TRP A 119 -0.78 2.57 5.90
CA TRP A 119 -2.08 3.20 6.16
C TRP A 119 -3.07 2.20 6.75
N ARG A 120 -3.16 1.00 6.15
CA ARG A 120 -4.08 -0.03 6.68
C ARG A 120 -3.74 -0.45 8.11
N SER A 121 -2.45 -0.51 8.48
CA SER A 121 -2.03 -0.85 9.85
C SER A 121 -2.31 0.26 10.86
N LEU A 122 -2.39 1.52 10.42
CA LEU A 122 -2.66 2.68 11.27
C LEU A 122 -4.17 2.94 11.44
N LEU A 123 -4.96 2.66 10.41
CA LEU A 123 -6.41 2.82 10.45
C LEU A 123 -7.04 1.85 11.43
N PRO A 124 -8.08 2.26 12.18
CA PRO A 124 -8.80 1.36 13.07
C PRO A 124 -9.50 0.23 12.30
N ASP A 125 -9.81 -0.87 12.99
CA ASP A 125 -10.68 -1.90 12.47
C ASP A 125 -12.05 -1.32 12.13
N GLY A 126 -12.61 -1.72 10.99
CA GLY A 126 -13.86 -1.18 10.48
C GLY A 126 -13.75 0.17 9.79
N ALA A 127 -12.53 0.72 9.60
CA ALA A 127 -12.29 1.84 8.69
C ALA A 127 -11.93 1.32 7.30
N LEU A 128 -12.50 1.92 6.26
CA LEU A 128 -12.27 1.54 4.87
C LEU A 128 -11.02 2.19 4.31
N LEU A 129 -10.10 1.38 3.76
CA LEU A 129 -9.03 1.84 2.88
C LEU A 129 -9.41 1.54 1.42
N VAL A 130 -9.47 2.57 0.59
CA VAL A 130 -9.51 2.44 -0.87
C VAL A 130 -8.09 2.71 -1.38
N ALA A 131 -7.47 1.72 -2.02
CA ALA A 131 -6.14 1.84 -2.59
C ALA A 131 -6.24 1.79 -4.13
N ASN A 132 -5.82 2.86 -4.79
CA ASN A 132 -6.00 3.05 -6.23
C ASN A 132 -4.66 3.11 -6.98
N GLU A 133 -4.67 2.58 -8.19
CA GLU A 133 -3.57 2.75 -9.14
C GLU A 133 -4.14 2.73 -10.57
N PRO A 134 -3.95 3.79 -11.37
CA PRO A 134 -4.49 3.85 -12.72
C PRO A 134 -3.81 2.89 -13.70
N MET A 135 -2.52 2.59 -13.51
CA MET A 135 -1.77 1.68 -14.38
C MET A 135 -2.05 0.22 -14.01
N ARG A 136 -2.77 -0.51 -14.87
CA ARG A 136 -3.24 -1.86 -14.55
C ARG A 136 -2.15 -2.83 -14.10
N GLN A 137 -0.96 -2.80 -14.71
CA GLN A 137 0.13 -3.70 -14.31
C GLN A 137 0.59 -3.40 -12.88
N ARG A 138 0.72 -2.12 -12.51
CA ARG A 138 1.05 -1.69 -11.16
C ARG A 138 -0.07 -1.97 -10.17
N ALA A 139 -1.34 -1.82 -10.60
CA ALA A 139 -2.51 -2.14 -9.77
C ALA A 139 -2.58 -3.63 -9.40
N MET A 140 -2.11 -4.53 -10.26
CA MET A 140 -2.00 -5.97 -9.94
C MET A 140 -0.92 -6.25 -8.89
N ILE A 141 0.19 -5.50 -8.88
CA ILE A 141 1.23 -5.59 -7.84
C ILE A 141 0.68 -5.05 -6.50
N LEU A 142 -0.05 -3.94 -6.54
CA LEU A 142 -0.74 -3.39 -5.39
C LEU A 142 -1.72 -4.40 -4.77
N LEU A 143 -2.54 -5.03 -5.62
CA LEU A 143 -3.48 -6.06 -5.21
C LEU A 143 -2.77 -7.23 -4.52
N GLU A 144 -1.68 -7.74 -5.11
CA GLU A 144 -0.86 -8.81 -4.52
C GLU A 144 -0.36 -8.42 -3.12
N ASN A 145 0.23 -7.23 -2.99
CA ASN A 145 0.83 -6.78 -1.73
C ASN A 145 -0.21 -6.53 -0.63
N LEU A 146 -1.36 -5.95 -0.96
CA LEU A 146 -2.45 -5.76 -0.01
C LEU A 146 -3.10 -7.09 0.39
N THR A 147 -3.22 -8.04 -0.55
CA THR A 147 -3.68 -9.39 -0.25
C THR A 147 -2.71 -10.11 0.69
N LYS A 148 -1.40 -10.01 0.44
CA LYS A 148 -0.38 -10.56 1.35
C LYS A 148 -0.42 -9.89 2.71
N TRP A 149 -0.73 -8.61 2.80
CA TRP A 149 -0.91 -7.92 4.08
C TRP A 149 -2.11 -8.47 4.88
N GLY A 150 -3.18 -8.86 4.20
CA GLY A 150 -4.24 -9.74 4.70
C GLY A 150 -5.35 -9.06 5.50
N HIS A 151 -5.44 -7.72 5.52
CA HIS A 151 -6.53 -7.03 6.22
C HIS A 151 -7.82 -7.00 5.38
N PRO A 152 -9.02 -7.26 5.97
CA PRO A 152 -10.27 -7.38 5.23
C PRO A 152 -10.85 -6.05 4.73
N ASP A 153 -10.54 -4.93 5.41
CA ASP A 153 -11.22 -3.65 5.21
C ASP A 153 -10.53 -2.81 4.13
N VAL A 154 -10.33 -3.43 2.96
CA VAL A 154 -9.61 -2.84 1.80
C VAL A 154 -10.41 -3.05 0.52
N VAL A 155 -10.43 -2.01 -0.31
CA VAL A 155 -10.86 -2.08 -1.71
C VAL A 155 -9.69 -1.65 -2.60
N VAL A 156 -9.31 -2.47 -3.56
CA VAL A 156 -8.30 -2.13 -4.57
C VAL A 156 -9.00 -1.70 -5.85
N THR A 157 -8.66 -0.52 -6.35
CA THR A 157 -9.26 0.08 -7.55
C THR A 157 -8.23 0.34 -8.65
N ASN A 158 -8.73 0.41 -9.88
CA ASN A 158 -7.93 0.73 -11.07
C ASN A 158 -8.67 1.80 -11.88
N ALA A 159 -8.48 3.06 -11.51
CA ALA A 159 -9.23 4.21 -12.02
C ALA A 159 -8.33 5.45 -12.08
N TYR A 160 -8.67 6.41 -12.93
CA TYR A 160 -8.05 7.72 -12.94
C TYR A 160 -8.65 8.62 -11.84
N PRO A 161 -7.94 9.68 -11.40
CA PRO A 161 -8.43 10.58 -10.35
C PRO A 161 -9.81 11.18 -10.63
N GLU A 162 -10.08 11.58 -11.86
CA GLU A 162 -11.37 12.15 -12.31
C GLU A 162 -12.55 11.17 -12.22
N ASP A 163 -12.31 9.86 -12.25
CA ASP A 163 -13.35 8.84 -12.12
C ASP A 163 -13.98 8.84 -10.71
N PHE A 164 -13.26 9.36 -9.72
CA PHE A 164 -13.74 9.47 -8.33
C PHE A 164 -14.68 10.67 -8.11
N ALA A 165 -14.87 11.55 -9.08
CA ALA A 165 -15.69 12.77 -8.94
C ALA A 165 -17.10 12.57 -8.35
N PRO A 166 -17.80 11.41 -8.54
CA PRO A 166 -19.10 11.17 -7.89
C PRO A 166 -19.04 10.95 -6.37
N LEU A 167 -17.85 10.72 -5.80
CA LEU A 167 -17.63 10.48 -4.37
C LEU A 167 -17.33 11.80 -3.60
N ARG A 168 -18.05 12.90 -3.91
CA ARG A 168 -17.83 14.19 -3.25
C ARG A 168 -17.98 14.09 -1.73
N GLY A 169 -17.03 14.67 -0.99
CA GLY A 169 -17.01 14.67 0.48
C GLY A 169 -17.05 13.28 1.11
N PHE A 170 -16.63 12.23 0.37
CA PHE A 170 -16.76 10.86 0.85
C PHE A 170 -15.58 10.45 1.76
N PHE A 171 -14.36 10.89 1.45
CA PHE A 171 -13.17 10.51 2.19
C PHE A 171 -12.84 11.49 3.31
N ASP A 172 -12.48 10.95 4.46
CA ASP A 172 -11.93 11.71 5.59
C ASP A 172 -10.48 12.09 5.33
N VAL A 173 -9.74 11.19 4.66
CA VAL A 173 -8.34 11.37 4.28
C VAL A 173 -8.12 10.92 2.84
N VAL A 174 -7.41 11.74 2.09
CA VAL A 174 -6.84 11.38 0.79
C VAL A 174 -5.33 11.43 0.92
N ALA A 175 -4.64 10.34 0.65
CA ALA A 175 -3.20 10.31 0.51
C ALA A 175 -2.84 10.20 -0.97
N THR A 176 -1.84 10.96 -1.39
CA THR A 176 -1.33 10.88 -2.74
C THR A 176 0.18 11.01 -2.77
N ASP A 177 0.83 9.89 -3.10
CA ASP A 177 2.24 9.84 -3.46
C ASP A 177 2.31 10.12 -4.96
N VAL A 178 2.28 11.40 -5.28
CA VAL A 178 2.08 11.84 -6.67
C VAL A 178 3.24 11.42 -7.57
N PRO A 179 2.97 11.08 -8.85
CA PRO A 179 4.06 10.85 -9.81
C PRO A 179 4.94 12.09 -9.90
N CYS A 180 6.24 11.91 -9.71
CA CYS A 180 7.23 12.98 -9.63
C CYS A 180 8.45 12.68 -10.50
N SER A 181 9.38 13.66 -10.60
CA SER A 181 10.63 13.53 -11.38
C SER A 181 11.62 12.49 -10.82
N GLY A 182 11.39 11.99 -9.60
CA GLY A 182 12.07 10.82 -9.06
C GLY A 182 13.52 11.04 -8.61
N GLU A 183 13.89 12.23 -8.19
CA GLU A 183 15.27 12.59 -7.77
C GLU A 183 15.76 11.71 -6.60
N GLY A 184 14.88 11.31 -5.68
CA GLY A 184 15.20 10.39 -4.59
C GLY A 184 15.39 8.92 -5.04
N MET A 185 15.17 8.61 -6.31
CA MET A 185 15.42 7.28 -6.88
C MET A 185 16.80 7.15 -7.52
N PHE A 186 17.57 8.22 -7.62
CA PHE A 186 18.84 8.28 -8.38
C PHE A 186 19.86 7.23 -7.95
N ARG A 187 19.92 6.87 -6.66
CA ARG A 187 20.85 5.83 -6.21
C ARG A 187 20.30 4.39 -6.34
N LYS A 188 19.04 4.22 -6.73
CA LYS A 188 18.40 2.92 -6.93
C LYS A 188 18.19 2.56 -8.39
N GLU A 189 17.91 3.57 -9.22
CA GLU A 189 17.48 3.39 -10.60
C GLU A 189 18.27 4.31 -11.53
N GLU A 190 19.20 3.74 -12.27
CA GLU A 190 19.99 4.47 -13.27
C GLU A 190 19.09 5.19 -14.30
N LYS A 191 17.99 4.55 -14.67
CA LYS A 191 17.00 5.12 -15.57
C LYS A 191 16.36 6.41 -15.03
N ALA A 192 16.18 6.55 -13.73
CA ALA A 192 15.66 7.79 -13.15
C ALA A 192 16.61 8.97 -13.39
N VAL A 193 17.93 8.72 -13.38
CA VAL A 193 18.93 9.72 -13.70
C VAL A 193 18.91 10.09 -15.20
N GLU A 194 18.76 9.09 -16.08
CA GLU A 194 18.71 9.29 -17.54
C GLU A 194 17.46 10.04 -17.99
N ASP A 195 16.30 9.74 -17.40
CA ASP A 195 15.01 10.33 -17.77
C ASP A 195 14.80 11.73 -17.16
N TRP A 196 15.62 12.12 -16.17
CA TRP A 196 15.46 13.39 -15.47
C TRP A 196 15.85 14.61 -16.34
N SER A 197 15.01 15.64 -16.31
CA SER A 197 15.27 16.95 -16.91
C SER A 197 14.39 18.03 -16.26
N LEU A 198 14.76 19.30 -16.41
CA LEU A 198 13.91 20.43 -15.95
C LEU A 198 12.52 20.43 -16.63
N GLU A 199 12.44 19.92 -17.85
CA GLU A 199 11.16 19.77 -18.57
C GLU A 199 10.32 18.67 -17.91
N ALA A 200 10.94 17.56 -17.51
CA ALA A 200 10.28 16.48 -16.78
C ALA A 200 9.76 16.97 -15.41
N VAL A 201 10.54 17.76 -14.66
CA VAL A 201 10.11 18.42 -13.41
C VAL A 201 8.85 19.25 -13.63
N ASN A 202 8.87 20.17 -14.61
CA ASN A 202 7.70 21.01 -14.92
C ASN A 202 6.49 20.21 -15.37
N HIS A 203 6.68 19.14 -16.13
CA HIS A 203 5.60 18.26 -16.57
C HIS A 203 4.99 17.50 -15.39
N CYS A 204 5.84 17.00 -14.48
CA CYS A 204 5.39 16.34 -13.24
C CYS A 204 4.60 17.32 -12.36
N ALA A 205 5.11 18.54 -12.14
CA ALA A 205 4.43 19.55 -11.34
C ALA A 205 3.03 19.91 -11.90
N ALA A 206 2.91 20.05 -13.22
CA ALA A 206 1.61 20.30 -13.86
C ALA A 206 0.65 19.11 -13.71
N ARG A 207 1.15 17.88 -13.82
CA ARG A 207 0.35 16.65 -13.63
C ARG A 207 -0.08 16.49 -12.17
N GLN A 208 0.79 16.76 -11.22
CA GLN A 208 0.48 16.72 -9.78
C GLN A 208 -0.66 17.67 -9.44
N TRP A 209 -0.60 18.90 -9.97
CA TRP A 209 -1.68 19.86 -9.81
C TRP A 209 -3.03 19.34 -10.33
N GLN A 210 -3.03 18.77 -11.53
CA GLN A 210 -4.24 18.19 -12.11
C GLN A 210 -4.82 17.06 -11.24
N ILE A 211 -3.96 16.14 -10.78
CA ILE A 211 -4.34 15.03 -9.89
C ILE A 211 -5.00 15.56 -8.61
N VAL A 212 -4.39 16.58 -7.98
CA VAL A 212 -4.95 17.17 -6.76
C VAL A 212 -6.28 17.86 -7.05
N CYS A 213 -6.40 18.62 -8.13
CA CYS A 213 -7.69 19.28 -8.50
C CYS A 213 -8.80 18.26 -8.73
N ASP A 214 -8.51 17.14 -9.41
CA ASP A 214 -9.50 16.12 -9.74
C ASP A 214 -9.99 15.38 -8.50
N ILE A 215 -9.10 15.12 -7.54
CA ILE A 215 -9.46 14.36 -6.35
C ILE A 215 -9.97 15.25 -5.20
N TRP A 216 -9.63 16.53 -5.14
CA TRP A 216 -9.97 17.45 -4.07
C TRP A 216 -11.46 17.47 -3.68
N PRO A 217 -12.41 17.44 -4.63
CA PRO A 217 -13.83 17.40 -4.30
C PRO A 217 -14.27 16.15 -3.52
N THR A 218 -13.49 15.07 -3.54
CA THR A 218 -13.83 13.82 -2.84
C THR A 218 -13.47 13.86 -1.35
N LEU A 219 -12.53 14.74 -0.98
CA LEU A 219 -12.15 15.01 0.40
C LEU A 219 -13.24 15.87 1.08
N ARG A 220 -13.71 15.44 2.26
CA ARG A 220 -14.68 16.22 3.03
C ARG A 220 -14.07 17.49 3.60
N GLU A 221 -14.90 18.47 3.95
CA GLU A 221 -14.46 19.62 4.74
C GLU A 221 -13.90 19.18 6.09
N GLY A 222 -12.80 19.80 6.55
CA GLY A 222 -12.04 19.40 7.73
C GLY A 222 -11.27 18.10 7.59
N GLY A 223 -11.32 17.44 6.41
CA GLY A 223 -10.51 16.25 6.09
C GLY A 223 -9.07 16.59 5.74
N TYR A 224 -8.22 15.58 5.65
CA TYR A 224 -6.78 15.74 5.40
C TYR A 224 -6.37 15.22 4.04
N LEU A 225 -5.56 16.02 3.32
CA LEU A 225 -4.75 15.56 2.20
C LEU A 225 -3.32 15.30 2.70
N VAL A 226 -2.81 14.09 2.51
CA VAL A 226 -1.39 13.77 2.69
C VAL A 226 -0.74 13.78 1.31
N TYR A 227 0.06 14.79 1.05
CA TYR A 227 0.79 14.95 -0.20
C TYR A 227 2.23 14.51 -0.02
N SER A 228 2.76 13.66 -0.88
CA SER A 228 4.16 13.25 -0.85
C SER A 228 4.76 13.10 -2.24
N THR A 229 6.07 13.33 -2.32
CA THR A 229 6.91 13.06 -3.48
C THR A 229 8.22 12.42 -3.03
N CYS A 230 8.97 11.82 -3.95
CA CYS A 230 10.35 11.41 -3.71
C CYS A 230 11.34 12.33 -4.44
N THR A 231 11.06 13.63 -4.51
CA THR A 231 11.90 14.60 -5.19
C THR A 231 12.28 15.75 -4.26
N PHE A 232 13.31 16.53 -4.61
CA PHE A 232 13.86 17.59 -3.76
C PHE A 232 13.53 19.00 -4.24
N ASN A 233 13.07 19.14 -5.49
CA ASN A 233 12.83 20.44 -6.10
C ASN A 233 11.55 21.12 -5.55
N ARG A 234 11.57 22.46 -5.56
CA ARG A 234 10.47 23.27 -5.05
C ARG A 234 9.21 23.25 -5.95
N GLU A 235 9.39 23.06 -7.25
CA GLU A 235 8.33 23.11 -8.25
C GLU A 235 7.28 21.99 -8.02
N GLU A 236 7.76 20.84 -7.57
CA GLU A 236 6.93 19.69 -7.26
C GLU A 236 6.52 19.62 -5.78
N ASN A 237 7.13 20.43 -4.92
CA ASN A 237 6.97 20.42 -3.47
C ASN A 237 6.31 21.71 -2.96
N GLU A 238 7.08 22.68 -2.48
CA GLU A 238 6.55 23.88 -1.83
C GLU A 238 5.66 24.74 -2.74
N ASP A 239 5.98 24.85 -4.05
CA ASP A 239 5.15 25.60 -4.99
C ASP A 239 3.77 24.96 -5.16
N GLN A 240 3.65 23.62 -5.05
CA GLN A 240 2.36 22.94 -5.02
C GLN A 240 1.59 23.26 -3.73
N MET A 241 2.28 23.32 -2.57
CA MET A 241 1.63 23.63 -1.29
C MET A 241 1.03 25.02 -1.31
N ASP A 242 1.76 26.03 -1.76
CA ASP A 242 1.25 27.39 -1.91
C ASP A 242 0.01 27.43 -2.80
N ARG A 243 0.08 26.73 -3.93
CA ARG A 243 -1.01 26.67 -4.89
C ARG A 243 -2.26 25.99 -4.34
N ILE A 244 -2.10 24.86 -3.65
CA ILE A 244 -3.22 24.14 -3.01
C ILE A 244 -3.88 25.02 -1.95
N CYS A 245 -3.08 25.70 -1.12
CA CYS A 245 -3.62 26.60 -0.09
C CYS A 245 -4.39 27.79 -0.69
N GLN A 246 -3.85 28.41 -1.74
CA GLN A 246 -4.44 29.61 -2.34
C GLN A 246 -5.66 29.31 -3.22
N GLU A 247 -5.61 28.24 -4.04
CA GLU A 247 -6.63 27.98 -5.05
C GLU A 247 -7.71 26.99 -4.57
N LEU A 248 -7.39 26.07 -3.63
CA LEU A 248 -8.32 25.02 -3.20
C LEU A 248 -8.84 25.19 -1.77
N GLY A 249 -8.34 26.18 -1.00
CA GLY A 249 -8.79 26.42 0.37
C GLY A 249 -8.29 25.33 1.33
N ALA A 250 -6.98 25.27 1.52
CA ALA A 250 -6.30 24.38 2.46
C ALA A 250 -5.37 25.15 3.39
N GLU A 251 -5.02 24.55 4.50
CA GLU A 251 -3.92 24.98 5.37
C GLU A 251 -2.93 23.82 5.55
N VAL A 252 -1.63 24.12 5.55
CA VAL A 252 -0.60 23.12 5.87
C VAL A 252 -0.51 22.96 7.37
N VAL A 253 -0.61 21.73 7.84
CA VAL A 253 -0.59 21.37 9.26
C VAL A 253 0.80 20.84 9.63
N PRO A 254 1.45 21.39 10.68
CA PRO A 254 2.76 20.93 11.08
C PRO A 254 2.73 19.49 11.59
N VAL A 255 3.57 18.63 11.01
CA VAL A 255 3.82 17.27 11.50
C VAL A 255 4.94 17.31 12.52
N SER A 256 4.74 16.66 13.66
CA SER A 256 5.74 16.62 14.72
C SER A 256 6.99 15.84 14.27
N VAL A 257 8.17 16.44 14.46
CA VAL A 257 9.47 15.89 14.09
C VAL A 257 10.38 15.99 15.29
N ASP A 258 11.06 14.91 15.66
CA ASP A 258 12.16 14.96 16.62
C ASP A 258 13.43 15.47 15.93
N ALA A 259 14.13 16.40 16.56
CA ALA A 259 15.33 17.03 16.01
C ALA A 259 16.46 16.02 15.67
N SER A 260 16.47 14.86 16.36
CA SER A 260 17.48 13.81 16.13
C SER A 260 17.26 13.01 14.84
N TRP A 261 16.10 13.16 14.17
CA TRP A 261 15.78 12.38 12.96
C TRP A 261 16.44 12.90 11.68
N GLY A 262 16.99 14.13 11.72
CA GLY A 262 17.60 14.75 10.55
C GLY A 262 16.58 15.20 9.49
N VAL A 263 15.28 15.30 9.84
CA VAL A 263 14.23 15.79 8.93
C VAL A 263 14.33 17.31 8.86
N CYS A 264 14.38 17.83 7.64
CA CYS A 264 14.45 19.25 7.35
C CYS A 264 13.05 19.83 7.12
N GLY A 265 12.89 21.13 7.36
CA GLY A 265 11.68 21.89 7.03
C GLY A 265 11.72 22.49 5.62
N ASP A 266 10.94 23.56 5.44
CA ASP A 266 10.86 24.35 4.22
C ASP A 266 12.23 24.84 3.72
N THR A 267 12.53 24.58 2.47
CA THR A 267 13.80 24.95 1.81
C THR A 267 13.74 26.29 1.08
N THR A 268 12.57 26.89 0.99
CA THR A 268 12.32 28.11 0.20
C THR A 268 12.30 29.40 1.03
N GLY A 269 12.36 29.27 2.36
CA GLY A 269 12.26 30.39 3.32
C GLY A 269 10.86 30.95 3.51
N ARG A 270 9.82 30.27 3.02
CA ARG A 270 8.40 30.67 3.16
C ARG A 270 7.81 30.27 4.51
N GLN A 271 8.56 29.53 5.32
CA GLN A 271 8.13 29.01 6.62
C GLN A 271 6.92 28.06 6.54
N LEU A 272 6.82 27.30 5.45
CA LEU A 272 5.80 26.27 5.30
C LEU A 272 6.12 25.11 6.27
N PRO A 273 5.14 24.60 7.04
CA PRO A 273 5.36 23.50 7.97
C PRO A 273 5.35 22.14 7.26
N VAL A 274 6.33 21.92 6.38
CA VAL A 274 6.54 20.72 5.58
C VAL A 274 7.73 19.90 6.09
N SER A 275 7.89 18.68 5.59
CA SER A 275 8.98 17.80 5.99
C SER A 275 9.74 17.29 4.75
N HIS A 276 11.07 17.47 4.78
CA HIS A 276 12.00 16.95 3.77
C HIS A 276 12.94 15.92 4.38
N PHE A 277 13.13 14.83 3.67
CA PHE A 277 14.16 13.83 3.93
C PHE A 277 15.22 13.95 2.86
N PHE A 278 16.41 14.40 3.25
CA PHE A 278 17.59 14.41 2.39
C PHE A 278 18.53 13.29 2.82
N PRO A 279 19.04 12.45 1.90
CA PRO A 279 19.91 11.31 2.24
C PRO A 279 21.20 11.65 3.00
N ASN A 280 21.68 12.90 2.91
CA ASN A 280 22.83 13.40 3.66
C ASN A 280 22.50 13.77 5.13
N HIS A 281 21.22 13.88 5.52
CA HIS A 281 20.79 14.23 6.86
C HIS A 281 20.04 13.09 7.55
N ALA A 282 19.14 12.42 6.82
CA ALA A 282 18.32 11.35 7.34
C ALA A 282 18.63 10.02 6.63
N ARG A 283 18.69 8.93 7.40
CA ARG A 283 18.96 7.60 6.87
C ARG A 283 17.73 7.09 6.08
N GLY A 284 17.68 7.43 4.80
CA GLY A 284 16.60 7.12 3.86
C GLY A 284 16.99 7.56 2.46
N GLU A 285 16.04 7.50 1.50
CA GLU A 285 16.32 7.88 0.11
C GLU A 285 15.99 9.34 -0.15
N GLY A 286 14.76 9.69 -0.02
CA GLY A 286 14.25 11.03 -0.23
C GLY A 286 12.74 11.03 -0.12
N LEU A 287 12.22 12.01 0.60
CA LEU A 287 10.79 12.22 0.75
C LEU A 287 10.53 13.70 1.00
N PHE A 288 9.55 14.22 0.30
CA PHE A 288 8.81 15.39 0.72
C PHE A 288 7.44 14.96 1.24
N LEU A 289 7.01 15.53 2.36
CA LEU A 289 5.69 15.27 2.90
C LEU A 289 5.06 16.57 3.43
N ALA A 290 3.82 16.81 3.02
CA ALA A 290 2.95 17.83 3.60
C ALA A 290 1.61 17.24 4.02
N LEU A 291 1.15 17.62 5.21
CA LEU A 291 -0.19 17.33 5.69
C LEU A 291 -1.03 18.59 5.53
N LEU A 292 -2.09 18.54 4.73
CA LEU A 292 -2.96 19.69 4.48
C LEU A 292 -4.37 19.39 5.01
N ARG A 293 -4.99 20.38 5.62
CA ARG A 293 -6.39 20.33 6.05
C ARG A 293 -7.26 21.14 5.09
N LYS A 294 -8.34 20.55 4.61
CA LYS A 294 -9.33 21.25 3.80
C LYS A 294 -10.16 22.18 4.68
N THR A 295 -10.05 23.51 4.45
CA THR A 295 -10.69 24.53 5.30
C THR A 295 -12.04 24.99 4.78
N SER A 296 -12.33 24.80 3.48
CA SER A 296 -13.59 25.16 2.87
C SER A 296 -13.98 24.15 1.80
N GLY A 297 -15.25 23.84 1.67
CA GLY A 297 -15.76 22.92 0.67
C GLY A 297 -17.24 23.10 0.41
N ASP A 298 -17.62 22.91 -0.84
CA ASP A 298 -19.01 22.78 -1.25
C ASP A 298 -19.36 21.27 -1.12
N ASP A 299 -19.56 20.82 0.11
CA ASP A 299 -19.91 19.43 0.44
C ASP A 299 -21.37 19.09 0.09
N ALA A 300 -22.04 19.97 -0.68
CA ALA A 300 -23.37 19.65 -1.18
C ALA A 300 -23.30 18.33 -1.97
N PRO A 301 -23.99 17.29 -1.51
CA PRO A 301 -23.96 16.01 -2.19
C PRO A 301 -24.36 16.24 -3.64
N ALA A 302 -23.52 15.79 -4.57
CA ALA A 302 -23.85 15.86 -5.98
C ALA A 302 -25.27 15.31 -6.14
N LYS A 303 -26.20 16.10 -6.73
CA LYS A 303 -27.56 15.61 -7.03
C LYS A 303 -27.39 14.31 -7.77
N SER A 304 -27.54 13.20 -7.09
CA SER A 304 -27.38 11.87 -7.68
C SER A 304 -28.37 11.81 -8.84
N LYS A 305 -27.86 11.75 -10.06
CA LYS A 305 -28.69 11.20 -11.16
C LYS A 305 -29.17 9.88 -10.59
N LYS A 306 -30.51 9.70 -10.46
CA LYS A 306 -31.13 8.51 -9.87
C LYS A 306 -30.39 7.28 -10.34
N GLN A 307 -29.48 6.77 -9.50
CA GLN A 307 -28.85 5.49 -9.75
C GLN A 307 -29.98 4.50 -9.91
N LYS A 308 -30.04 3.80 -11.03
CA LYS A 308 -31.00 2.71 -11.19
C LYS A 308 -30.82 1.83 -9.96
N LYS A 309 -31.85 1.72 -9.10
CA LYS A 309 -31.85 0.83 -7.94
C LYS A 309 -31.37 -0.53 -8.45
N ARG A 310 -30.11 -0.89 -8.15
CA ARG A 310 -29.65 -2.24 -8.35
C ARG A 310 -30.54 -3.14 -7.51
N ARG A 311 -31.00 -4.26 -8.07
CA ARG A 311 -31.72 -5.28 -7.31
C ARG A 311 -30.82 -5.68 -6.13
N PRO A 312 -31.39 -5.87 -4.92
CA PRO A 312 -30.64 -6.39 -3.78
C PRO A 312 -29.86 -7.60 -4.24
N THR A 313 -28.55 -7.65 -3.93
CA THR A 313 -27.73 -8.81 -4.26
C THR A 313 -28.39 -10.03 -3.60
N PRO A 314 -28.80 -11.04 -4.37
CA PRO A 314 -29.49 -12.19 -3.79
C PRO A 314 -28.56 -12.88 -2.77
N PRO A 315 -29.14 -13.54 -1.75
CA PRO A 315 -28.38 -14.33 -0.81
C PRO A 315 -27.47 -15.29 -1.56
N VAL A 316 -26.19 -15.35 -1.16
CA VAL A 316 -25.20 -16.22 -1.81
C VAL A 316 -25.61 -17.67 -1.56
N ALA A 317 -26.08 -18.36 -2.61
CA ALA A 317 -26.38 -19.79 -2.55
C ALA A 317 -25.12 -20.54 -2.06
N GLY A 318 -25.26 -21.41 -1.03
CA GLY A 318 -24.11 -22.10 -0.42
C GLY A 318 -23.24 -21.23 0.51
N GLY A 319 -23.57 -19.95 0.70
CA GLY A 319 -22.80 -19.02 1.54
C GLY A 319 -22.56 -19.50 2.97
N LYS A 320 -23.51 -20.21 3.58
CA LYS A 320 -23.34 -20.79 4.93
C LYS A 320 -22.15 -21.74 5.04
N ASN A 321 -21.83 -22.48 3.98
CA ASN A 321 -20.72 -23.44 3.96
C ASN A 321 -19.35 -22.78 3.89
N VAL A 322 -19.26 -21.58 3.32
CA VAL A 322 -17.99 -20.84 3.21
C VAL A 322 -17.86 -19.78 4.31
N ALA A 323 -18.95 -19.30 4.89
CA ALA A 323 -18.93 -18.34 5.99
C ALA A 323 -18.12 -18.86 7.19
N GLN A 324 -18.25 -20.16 7.53
CA GLN A 324 -17.51 -20.80 8.61
C GLN A 324 -15.97 -20.79 8.44
N TRP A 325 -15.48 -20.40 7.26
CA TRP A 325 -14.05 -20.21 7.01
C TRP A 325 -13.52 -18.88 7.58
N LEU A 326 -14.42 -18.00 8.02
CA LEU A 326 -14.10 -16.77 8.75
C LEU A 326 -14.13 -17.02 10.26
N ALA A 327 -13.28 -16.31 10.99
CA ALA A 327 -13.19 -16.42 12.45
C ALA A 327 -14.50 -15.96 13.14
N ASN A 328 -15.10 -14.87 12.63
CA ASN A 328 -16.35 -14.29 13.11
C ASN A 328 -17.27 -14.04 11.92
N ASP A 329 -17.90 -15.09 11.41
CA ASP A 329 -18.72 -15.02 10.19
C ASP A 329 -19.90 -14.04 10.30
N GLY A 330 -20.45 -13.85 11.51
CA GLY A 330 -21.51 -12.89 11.80
C GLY A 330 -21.14 -11.42 11.56
N ASP A 331 -19.85 -11.09 11.53
CA ASP A 331 -19.37 -9.73 11.28
C ASP A 331 -19.31 -9.38 9.79
N PHE A 332 -19.54 -10.36 8.92
CA PHE A 332 -19.34 -10.22 7.48
C PHE A 332 -20.60 -10.47 6.66
N LYS A 333 -20.79 -9.65 5.65
CA LYS A 333 -21.77 -9.86 4.58
C LYS A 333 -21.11 -10.50 3.39
N LEU A 334 -21.67 -11.62 2.94
CA LEU A 334 -21.21 -12.30 1.74
C LEU A 334 -21.87 -11.72 0.48
N PHE A 335 -21.10 -11.62 -0.59
CA PHE A 335 -21.59 -11.19 -1.89
C PHE A 335 -20.82 -11.87 -3.03
N ARG A 336 -21.32 -11.76 -4.25
CA ARG A 336 -20.64 -12.23 -5.46
C ARG A 336 -20.20 -11.03 -6.30
N PRO A 337 -18.89 -10.78 -6.47
CA PRO A 337 -18.40 -9.76 -7.38
C PRO A 337 -18.58 -10.19 -8.85
N ASP A 338 -18.56 -11.50 -9.11
CA ASP A 338 -18.72 -12.16 -10.40
C ASP A 338 -19.46 -13.52 -10.26
N GLU A 339 -19.50 -14.30 -11.32
CA GLU A 339 -20.22 -15.58 -11.38
C GLU A 339 -19.52 -16.69 -10.57
N THR A 340 -18.23 -16.56 -10.31
CA THR A 340 -17.38 -17.64 -9.76
C THR A 340 -16.90 -17.41 -8.34
N HIS A 341 -16.80 -16.15 -7.90
CA HIS A 341 -16.22 -15.83 -6.60
C HIS A 341 -17.26 -15.49 -5.52
N ILE A 342 -16.95 -15.88 -4.30
CA ILE A 342 -17.66 -15.45 -3.10
C ILE A 342 -16.71 -14.60 -2.26
N CYS A 343 -17.14 -13.36 -1.98
CA CYS A 343 -16.39 -12.40 -1.19
C CYS A 343 -17.11 -12.08 0.13
N ALA A 344 -16.33 -11.64 1.11
CA ALA A 344 -16.81 -11.16 2.40
C ALA A 344 -16.33 -9.73 2.66
N VAL A 345 -17.25 -8.87 3.07
CA VAL A 345 -17.00 -7.49 3.53
C VAL A 345 -17.63 -7.30 4.88
N ARG A 346 -16.99 -6.57 5.81
CA ARG A 346 -17.60 -6.25 7.10
C ARG A 346 -18.97 -5.61 6.94
N ASN A 347 -19.92 -6.00 7.78
CA ASN A 347 -21.32 -5.51 7.72
C ASN A 347 -21.37 -3.99 7.72
N GLY A 348 -20.60 -3.32 8.59
CA GLY A 348 -20.56 -1.87 8.72
C GLY A 348 -19.96 -1.13 7.52
N LEU A 349 -19.20 -1.82 6.67
CA LEU A 349 -18.54 -1.21 5.49
C LEU A 349 -19.25 -1.51 4.18
N PHE A 350 -20.27 -2.37 4.19
CA PHE A 350 -20.85 -2.89 2.96
C PHE A 350 -21.39 -1.78 2.04
N GLU A 351 -22.09 -0.80 2.59
CA GLU A 351 -22.66 0.30 1.82
C GLU A 351 -21.58 1.21 1.20
N ASP A 352 -20.52 1.51 1.97
CA ASP A 352 -19.39 2.30 1.50
C ASP A 352 -18.62 1.56 0.39
N VAL A 353 -18.36 0.27 0.58
CA VAL A 353 -17.72 -0.59 -0.43
C VAL A 353 -18.59 -0.66 -1.70
N GLU A 354 -19.90 -0.88 -1.55
CA GLU A 354 -20.82 -0.91 -2.70
C GLU A 354 -20.82 0.44 -3.44
N ARG A 355 -20.78 1.56 -2.72
CA ARG A 355 -20.70 2.90 -3.31
C ARG A 355 -19.42 3.09 -4.11
N VAL A 356 -18.27 2.70 -3.58
CA VAL A 356 -16.98 2.76 -4.29
C VAL A 356 -17.00 1.87 -5.54
N CYS A 357 -17.38 0.59 -5.38
CA CYS A 357 -17.40 -0.38 -6.50
C CYS A 357 -18.41 -0.02 -7.61
N ASN A 358 -19.46 0.75 -7.28
CA ASN A 358 -20.41 1.27 -8.28
C ASN A 358 -19.91 2.54 -8.98
N THR A 359 -18.92 3.22 -8.41
CA THR A 359 -18.36 4.48 -8.94
C THR A 359 -17.14 4.21 -9.81
N VAL A 360 -16.18 3.44 -9.31
CA VAL A 360 -14.91 3.16 -10.00
C VAL A 360 -14.71 1.66 -10.20
N ARG A 361 -13.84 1.31 -11.15
CA ARG A 361 -13.47 -0.09 -11.38
C ARG A 361 -12.70 -0.65 -10.20
N SER A 362 -13.29 -1.60 -9.48
CA SER A 362 -12.63 -2.36 -8.43
C SER A 362 -11.99 -3.65 -8.97
N LEU A 363 -10.81 -3.98 -8.45
CA LEU A 363 -10.10 -5.24 -8.70
C LEU A 363 -10.38 -6.25 -7.58
N SER A 364 -10.55 -5.76 -6.35
CA SER A 364 -10.90 -6.56 -5.18
C SER A 364 -11.64 -5.71 -4.17
N ALA A 365 -12.52 -6.33 -3.39
CA ALA A 365 -13.24 -5.71 -2.27
C ALA A 365 -13.41 -6.73 -1.15
N GLY A 366 -12.83 -6.43 0.02
CA GLY A 366 -12.83 -7.35 1.14
C GLY A 366 -11.99 -8.61 0.89
N ILE A 367 -12.44 -9.76 1.40
CA ILE A 367 -11.76 -11.04 1.29
C ILE A 367 -12.45 -11.90 0.23
N ILE A 368 -11.71 -12.36 -0.76
CA ILE A 368 -12.19 -13.42 -1.66
C ILE A 368 -12.06 -14.74 -0.90
N LEU A 369 -13.20 -15.33 -0.53
CA LEU A 369 -13.23 -16.56 0.28
C LEU A 369 -13.05 -17.81 -0.56
N ALA A 370 -13.79 -17.87 -1.66
CA ALA A 370 -13.94 -19.08 -2.44
C ALA A 370 -14.10 -18.80 -3.93
N GLU A 371 -13.61 -19.74 -4.72
CA GLU A 371 -13.92 -19.91 -6.14
C GLU A 371 -14.91 -21.09 -6.29
N GLU A 372 -16.05 -20.87 -6.95
CA GLU A 372 -17.00 -21.92 -7.24
C GLU A 372 -16.53 -22.78 -8.42
N LYS A 373 -16.38 -24.08 -8.21
CA LYS A 373 -15.97 -25.09 -9.19
C LYS A 373 -17.06 -26.15 -9.32
N GLY A 374 -18.06 -25.86 -10.16
CA GLY A 374 -19.24 -26.69 -10.32
C GLY A 374 -20.08 -26.72 -9.03
N ARG A 375 -20.14 -27.85 -8.31
CA ARG A 375 -20.90 -27.95 -7.04
C ARG A 375 -20.02 -27.78 -5.79
N LYS A 376 -18.74 -27.45 -5.95
CA LYS A 376 -17.78 -27.35 -4.83
C LYS A 376 -17.22 -25.92 -4.75
N TYR A 377 -16.79 -25.56 -3.56
CA TYR A 377 -16.08 -24.31 -3.30
C TYR A 377 -14.62 -24.61 -3.02
N ALA A 378 -13.72 -23.97 -3.75
CA ALA A 378 -12.28 -24.03 -3.51
C ALA A 378 -11.86 -22.79 -2.72
N PRO A 379 -11.17 -22.93 -1.57
CA PRO A 379 -10.65 -21.80 -0.84
C PRO A 379 -9.54 -21.09 -1.64
N THR A 380 -9.46 -19.79 -1.48
CA THR A 380 -8.53 -18.94 -2.24
C THR A 380 -7.26 -18.62 -1.45
N THR A 381 -6.22 -18.16 -2.14
CA THR A 381 -5.00 -17.64 -1.51
C THR A 381 -5.30 -16.42 -0.63
N GLU A 382 -6.25 -15.58 -1.02
CA GLU A 382 -6.71 -14.41 -0.28
C GLU A 382 -7.28 -14.81 1.09
N LEU A 383 -8.09 -15.84 1.15
CA LEU A 383 -8.58 -16.41 2.43
C LEU A 383 -7.43 -16.93 3.28
N ALA A 384 -6.50 -17.68 2.68
CA ALA A 384 -5.35 -18.23 3.43
C ALA A 384 -4.52 -17.14 4.10
N LEU A 385 -4.31 -16.02 3.40
CA LEU A 385 -3.50 -14.89 3.86
C LEU A 385 -4.28 -13.91 4.75
N SER A 386 -5.62 -14.01 4.80
CA SER A 386 -6.44 -13.10 5.59
C SER A 386 -6.24 -13.28 7.11
N THR A 387 -6.17 -12.15 7.82
CA THR A 387 -6.18 -12.09 9.29
C THR A 387 -7.51 -12.51 9.91
N GLN A 388 -8.56 -12.64 9.09
CA GLN A 388 -9.91 -13.04 9.53
C GLN A 388 -10.25 -14.49 9.18
N ARG A 389 -9.27 -15.28 8.72
CA ARG A 389 -9.46 -16.72 8.50
C ARG A 389 -9.73 -17.43 9.82
N ASN A 390 -10.68 -18.35 9.82
CA ASN A 390 -10.88 -19.27 10.94
C ASN A 390 -9.72 -20.29 10.99
N GLU A 391 -8.93 -20.23 12.05
CA GLU A 391 -7.74 -21.08 12.24
C GLU A 391 -8.08 -22.58 12.31
N ALA A 392 -9.32 -22.93 12.74
CA ALA A 392 -9.78 -24.30 12.88
C ALA A 392 -10.46 -24.85 11.61
N ALA A 393 -10.71 -24.00 10.59
CA ALA A 393 -11.49 -24.42 9.42
C ALA A 393 -10.75 -25.39 8.50
N PHE A 394 -9.41 -25.40 8.53
CA PHE A 394 -8.59 -26.23 7.65
C PHE A 394 -7.43 -26.87 8.41
N PRO A 395 -7.08 -28.14 8.09
CA PRO A 395 -5.83 -28.73 8.55
C PRO A 395 -4.64 -27.94 8.00
N LYS A 396 -3.53 -27.99 8.74
CA LYS A 396 -2.27 -27.30 8.37
C LYS A 396 -1.21 -28.33 7.96
N ALA A 397 -0.38 -27.99 6.97
CA ALA A 397 0.85 -28.67 6.64
C ALA A 397 1.99 -27.68 6.84
N GLU A 398 2.86 -27.98 7.80
CA GLU A 398 4.08 -27.21 8.04
C GLU A 398 5.13 -27.65 7.04
N LEU A 399 5.65 -26.73 6.24
CA LEU A 399 6.59 -26.96 5.17
C LEU A 399 8.02 -26.62 5.61
N THR A 400 8.99 -27.39 5.15
CA THR A 400 10.41 -26.99 5.22
C THR A 400 10.66 -25.77 4.33
N LEU A 401 11.83 -25.13 4.43
CA LEU A 401 12.19 -24.00 3.55
C LEU A 401 12.16 -24.43 2.07
N GLU A 402 12.71 -25.59 1.75
CA GLU A 402 12.75 -26.12 0.39
C GLU A 402 11.34 -26.39 -0.16
N GLU A 403 10.47 -26.98 0.65
CA GLU A 403 9.07 -27.23 0.28
C GLU A 403 8.26 -25.92 0.15
N ALA A 404 8.51 -24.94 1.02
CA ALA A 404 7.89 -23.63 0.96
C ALA A 404 8.29 -22.87 -0.31
N VAL A 405 9.58 -22.92 -0.69
CA VAL A 405 10.07 -22.33 -1.95
C VAL A 405 9.49 -23.08 -3.16
N ALA A 406 9.42 -24.41 -3.12
CA ALA A 406 8.76 -25.21 -4.16
C ALA A 406 7.26 -24.86 -4.28
N TYR A 407 6.58 -24.64 -3.13
CA TYR A 407 5.21 -24.13 -3.10
C TYR A 407 5.08 -22.76 -3.80
N LEU A 408 5.96 -21.82 -3.49
CA LEU A 408 5.97 -20.49 -4.11
C LEU A 408 6.31 -20.53 -5.61
N ARG A 409 7.02 -21.57 -6.08
CA ARG A 409 7.26 -21.85 -7.50
C ARG A 409 6.06 -22.48 -8.21
N LYS A 410 4.98 -22.78 -7.49
CA LYS A 410 3.81 -23.51 -8.00
C LYS A 410 4.11 -24.98 -8.33
N GLU A 411 5.10 -25.58 -7.71
CA GLU A 411 5.43 -27.00 -7.88
C GLU A 411 4.43 -27.91 -7.12
N THR A 412 4.29 -29.12 -7.58
CA THR A 412 3.47 -30.15 -6.89
C THR A 412 4.27 -30.68 -5.70
N LEU A 413 3.62 -30.81 -4.56
CA LEU A 413 4.21 -31.33 -3.33
C LEU A 413 3.67 -32.72 -2.98
N THR A 414 4.43 -33.45 -2.18
CA THR A 414 3.96 -34.68 -1.50
C THR A 414 3.95 -34.40 -0.01
N LEU A 415 2.79 -34.55 0.62
CA LEU A 415 2.63 -34.34 2.07
C LEU A 415 2.78 -35.64 2.83
N GLY A 416 3.13 -35.53 4.12
CA GLY A 416 3.19 -36.68 5.01
C GLY A 416 1.83 -37.44 5.11
N ALA A 417 1.91 -38.73 5.41
CA ALA A 417 0.70 -39.58 5.48
C ALA A 417 -0.30 -39.15 6.58
N GLU A 418 0.16 -38.40 7.57
CA GLU A 418 -0.62 -37.83 8.68
C GLU A 418 -1.50 -36.66 8.23
N VAL A 419 -1.18 -36.00 7.10
CA VAL A 419 -1.92 -34.85 6.61
C VAL A 419 -3.20 -35.31 5.92
N PRO A 420 -4.39 -34.86 6.37
CA PRO A 420 -5.67 -35.29 5.79
C PRO A 420 -5.80 -34.93 4.30
N ARG A 421 -6.59 -35.73 3.56
CA ARG A 421 -6.97 -35.40 2.19
C ARG A 421 -7.92 -34.22 2.14
N GLY A 422 -7.86 -33.46 1.05
CA GLY A 422 -8.69 -32.27 0.82
C GLY A 422 -7.87 -30.98 0.89
N TYR A 423 -8.53 -29.87 1.21
CA TYR A 423 -7.88 -28.57 1.30
C TYR A 423 -7.10 -28.44 2.61
N VAL A 424 -5.84 -28.08 2.49
CA VAL A 424 -4.89 -27.95 3.59
C VAL A 424 -4.16 -26.61 3.46
N LEU A 425 -3.98 -25.91 4.56
CA LEU A 425 -3.16 -24.69 4.62
C LEU A 425 -1.67 -25.08 4.52
N ALA A 426 -0.99 -24.52 3.53
CA ALA A 426 0.47 -24.57 3.43
C ALA A 426 1.05 -23.51 4.34
N CYS A 427 1.79 -23.91 5.38
CA CYS A 427 2.37 -23.01 6.37
C CYS A 427 3.90 -23.10 6.36
N TYR A 428 4.56 -22.01 6.69
CA TYR A 428 5.99 -21.97 6.98
C TYR A 428 6.19 -21.19 8.30
N GLN A 429 6.87 -21.79 9.26
CA GLN A 429 7.04 -21.27 10.63
C GLN A 429 5.69 -20.82 11.24
N GLY A 430 4.64 -21.61 11.04
CA GLY A 430 3.29 -21.33 11.51
C GLY A 430 2.51 -20.29 10.69
N HIS A 431 3.13 -19.62 9.72
CA HIS A 431 2.48 -18.60 8.89
C HIS A 431 1.92 -19.20 7.59
N PRO A 432 0.61 -19.10 7.33
CA PRO A 432 0.01 -19.56 6.09
C PRO A 432 0.49 -18.77 4.87
N MET A 433 0.78 -19.51 3.80
CA MET A 433 1.15 -18.95 2.49
C MET A 433 0.06 -19.14 1.43
N GLY A 434 -0.87 -20.08 1.64
CA GLY A 434 -1.92 -20.41 0.71
C GLY A 434 -2.49 -21.81 0.97
N PHE A 435 -3.12 -22.41 -0.05
CA PHE A 435 -3.72 -23.73 0.06
C PHE A 435 -3.05 -24.77 -0.86
N LEU A 436 -3.10 -26.00 -0.39
CA LEU A 436 -2.85 -27.24 -1.14
C LEU A 436 -4.16 -28.04 -1.20
N ASN A 437 -4.39 -28.80 -2.27
CA ASN A 437 -5.42 -29.84 -2.30
C ASN A 437 -4.72 -31.21 -2.28
N ASN A 438 -4.68 -31.83 -1.08
CA ASN A 438 -4.05 -33.10 -0.83
C ASN A 438 -4.88 -34.27 -1.38
N LEU A 439 -4.37 -35.00 -2.37
CA LEU A 439 -4.98 -36.18 -2.97
C LEU A 439 -4.47 -37.48 -2.34
N GLY A 440 -3.50 -37.39 -1.41
CA GLY A 440 -2.82 -38.52 -0.78
C GLY A 440 -1.49 -38.88 -1.45
N SER A 441 -1.49 -39.15 -2.73
CA SER A 441 -0.24 -39.44 -3.48
C SER A 441 0.51 -38.20 -3.93
N ARG A 442 -0.19 -37.07 -4.01
CA ARG A 442 0.34 -35.75 -4.34
C ARG A 442 -0.59 -34.66 -3.80
N ALA A 443 -0.08 -33.46 -3.62
CA ALA A 443 -0.86 -32.27 -3.28
C ALA A 443 -0.81 -31.27 -4.42
N ASN A 444 -1.98 -30.92 -4.98
CA ASN A 444 -2.08 -29.89 -6.00
C ASN A 444 -1.90 -28.52 -5.35
N ASN A 445 -0.98 -27.74 -5.88
CA ASN A 445 -0.66 -26.41 -5.40
C ASN A 445 -1.68 -25.38 -5.89
N LEU A 446 -2.37 -24.70 -4.96
CA LEU A 446 -3.39 -23.69 -5.26
C LEU A 446 -2.84 -22.26 -5.18
N TYR A 447 -1.54 -22.06 -4.99
CA TYR A 447 -0.93 -20.73 -5.00
C TYR A 447 -1.27 -19.97 -6.30
N THR A 448 -1.47 -18.67 -6.21
CA THR A 448 -1.81 -17.82 -7.36
C THR A 448 -0.71 -17.86 -8.41
N THR A 449 -1.04 -18.21 -9.64
CA THR A 449 -0.06 -18.49 -10.72
C THR A 449 0.77 -17.25 -11.07
N GLU A 450 0.15 -16.08 -11.04
CA GLU A 450 0.75 -14.78 -11.35
C GLU A 450 1.82 -14.39 -10.32
N TRP A 451 1.68 -14.85 -9.07
CA TRP A 451 2.56 -14.51 -7.94
C TRP A 451 3.75 -15.48 -7.79
N ARG A 452 3.79 -16.53 -8.62
CA ARG A 452 4.86 -17.52 -8.52
C ARG A 452 6.25 -16.90 -8.70
N ILE A 453 7.19 -17.33 -7.87
CA ILE A 453 8.59 -16.95 -8.03
C ILE A 453 9.22 -17.73 -9.20
N ARG A 454 10.10 -17.06 -9.94
CA ARG A 454 10.76 -17.63 -11.12
C ARG A 454 12.23 -17.97 -10.89
N THR A 455 12.77 -17.55 -9.75
CA THR A 455 14.17 -17.80 -9.35
C THR A 455 14.38 -19.29 -9.09
N LYS A 456 15.40 -19.88 -9.73
CA LYS A 456 15.66 -21.33 -9.68
C LYS A 456 16.66 -21.74 -8.60
N THR A 457 17.51 -20.84 -8.14
CA THR A 457 18.53 -21.10 -7.09
C THR A 457 18.05 -20.62 -5.75
N LEU A 458 18.25 -21.46 -4.71
CA LEU A 458 18.20 -21.08 -3.32
C LEU A 458 19.47 -20.31 -2.97
#